data_3af21c9ae2d12d62e734e311fd26c74b
#
_entry.id   3af21c9ae2d12d62e734e311fd26c74b
#
_cell.length_a   1.000
_cell.length_b   1.000
_cell.length_c   1.000
_cell.angle_alpha   90.00
_cell.angle_beta   90.00
_cell.angle_gamma   90.00
#
_symmetry.space_group_name_H-M   'P 1'
#
loop_
_entity.id
_entity.type
_entity.pdbx_description
1 polymer ?
#
loop_
_entity_poly.entity_id
_entity_poly.type
_entity_poly.pdbx_seq_one_letter_code
_entity_poly.pdbx_strand_id
1 'polypeptide(L)'
;VSQQESDGYRDHSSYLNKSLFFKHAREFQNINLKFNLLYFDSPYAFDPGGLTIELVDENRSQARDRNVLYNSQESVKQLQTGLVLNWNTKIGQVNSNIYYSNRDFIGLLPFTYGGYVELNRDFSGAEFSLKNRSESFEWMIGTSIQNQADDRKRFENNEGEKGVKVLDQIESFKSLGAFALGSFNKSKYSIQAGLRYDIHEISSDDYMLDIGIDQQYIDYSKSMSAFSPSLGLVYSLSKNRELYINYGYAYETPSLSELSANPNGTGFNENLSPMSSSGFDLGFRKQSQDLSYSLTAFYIDTKDEIVRYELEGFEGMNFYRNLGTSKRLGAELEASYNLGKPGVLNASYTQAKYEFENQGISGDLAGIPKSNFSLEWLYAYKNLDLNLDLKYVNSLFADNNNEVKVPSYLLSNIALKNKVNFKGVSLDIGLHIRNLFDEKYYDNIRANAFGNRFYEPASLRQFILSIKTSF
;
A
#
# COMPACT_ATOMS: atom_id res chain seq x y z
N VAL A 1 -6.97 0.59 -22.70
CA VAL A 1 -8.31 0.72 -22.11
C VAL A 1 -8.64 -0.58 -21.42
N SER A 2 -9.18 -0.53 -20.20
CA SER A 2 -9.69 -1.69 -19.50
C SER A 2 -11.03 -1.38 -18.83
N GLN A 3 -11.84 -2.42 -18.69
CA GLN A 3 -13.04 -2.44 -17.87
C GLN A 3 -13.03 -3.71 -17.04
N GLN A 4 -13.39 -3.58 -15.78
CA GLN A 4 -13.57 -4.69 -14.85
C GLN A 4 -14.88 -4.49 -14.10
N GLU A 5 -15.69 -5.52 -14.09
CA GLU A 5 -16.98 -5.54 -13.41
C GLU A 5 -17.11 -6.85 -12.64
N SER A 6 -17.71 -6.80 -11.47
CA SER A 6 -17.93 -7.98 -10.62
C SER A 6 -19.14 -7.78 -9.74
N ASP A 7 -19.93 -8.84 -9.56
CA ASP A 7 -20.99 -8.87 -8.55
C ASP A 7 -20.44 -9.02 -7.13
N GLY A 8 -19.12 -9.39 -7.01
CA GLY A 8 -18.46 -9.66 -5.75
C GLY A 8 -18.78 -11.05 -5.20
N TYR A 9 -18.16 -11.41 -4.07
CA TYR A 9 -18.42 -12.68 -3.36
C TYR A 9 -19.52 -12.53 -2.30
N ARG A 10 -19.55 -11.37 -1.64
CA ARG A 10 -20.52 -11.06 -0.59
C ARG A 10 -21.67 -10.23 -1.16
N ASP A 11 -22.82 -10.30 -0.51
CA ASP A 11 -23.90 -9.36 -0.76
C ASP A 11 -23.36 -7.92 -0.61
N HIS A 12 -23.87 -6.97 -1.41
CA HIS A 12 -23.43 -5.57 -1.37
C HIS A 12 -21.90 -5.39 -1.54
N SER A 13 -21.28 -6.11 -2.51
CA SER A 13 -19.84 -6.03 -2.80
C SER A 13 -19.52 -5.89 -4.29
N SER A 14 -20.51 -5.55 -5.12
CA SER A 14 -20.30 -5.35 -6.55
C SER A 14 -19.54 -4.06 -6.85
N TYR A 15 -18.80 -4.05 -7.97
CA TYR A 15 -18.05 -2.88 -8.41
C TYR A 15 -17.91 -2.82 -9.93
N LEU A 16 -17.66 -1.61 -10.44
CA LEU A 16 -17.31 -1.35 -11.83
C LEU A 16 -16.12 -0.39 -11.91
N ASN A 17 -15.05 -0.84 -12.56
CA ASN A 17 -13.85 -0.03 -12.79
C ASN A 17 -13.58 0.11 -14.29
N LYS A 18 -13.28 1.33 -14.73
CA LYS A 18 -12.85 1.63 -16.09
C LYS A 18 -11.54 2.39 -16.05
N SER A 19 -10.61 2.07 -16.94
CA SER A 19 -9.38 2.84 -17.04
C SER A 19 -8.91 3.01 -18.48
N LEU A 20 -8.28 4.16 -18.71
CA LEU A 20 -7.54 4.49 -19.92
C LEU A 20 -6.11 4.83 -19.52
N PHE A 21 -5.15 4.07 -20.04
CA PHE A 21 -3.74 4.37 -19.87
C PHE A 21 -3.09 4.69 -21.21
N PHE A 22 -2.40 5.82 -21.28
CA PHE A 22 -1.61 6.23 -22.44
C PHE A 22 -0.18 6.50 -22.01
N LYS A 23 0.78 5.98 -22.77
CA LYS A 23 2.19 6.22 -22.59
C LYS A 23 2.83 6.56 -23.93
N HIS A 24 3.58 7.65 -23.97
CA HIS A 24 4.41 8.02 -25.09
C HIS A 24 5.85 8.19 -24.63
N ALA A 25 6.80 7.59 -25.35
CA ALA A 25 8.22 7.73 -25.07
C ALA A 25 8.94 8.12 -26.36
N ARG A 26 9.85 9.10 -26.26
CA ARG A 26 10.67 9.54 -27.37
C ARG A 26 12.11 9.72 -26.93
N GLU A 27 13.02 9.17 -27.72
CA GLU A 27 14.46 9.29 -27.55
C GLU A 27 15.03 10.25 -28.57
N PHE A 28 15.82 11.20 -28.11
CA PHE A 28 16.69 12.06 -28.89
C PHE A 28 18.13 11.67 -28.56
N GLN A 29 19.14 12.24 -29.21
CA GLN A 29 20.55 11.83 -29.03
C GLN A 29 21.00 11.66 -27.57
N ASN A 30 20.63 12.58 -26.69
CA ASN A 30 21.04 12.60 -25.28
C ASN A 30 19.87 12.85 -24.30
N ILE A 31 18.64 12.86 -24.82
CA ILE A 31 17.41 13.11 -24.04
C ILE A 31 16.44 11.98 -24.25
N ASN A 32 15.93 11.42 -23.15
CA ASN A 32 14.80 10.49 -23.15
C ASN A 32 13.62 11.16 -22.45
N LEU A 33 12.53 11.33 -23.18
CA LEU A 33 11.31 11.95 -22.71
C LEU A 33 10.19 10.91 -22.65
N LYS A 34 9.47 10.82 -21.52
CA LYS A 34 8.32 9.93 -21.35
C LYS A 34 7.14 10.72 -20.79
N PHE A 35 6.01 10.59 -21.45
CA PHE A 35 4.74 11.14 -21.01
C PHE A 35 3.80 9.97 -20.66
N ASN A 36 3.11 10.08 -19.53
CA ASN A 36 2.10 9.12 -19.08
C ASN A 36 0.81 9.86 -18.77
N LEU A 37 -0.32 9.24 -19.10
CA LEU A 37 -1.65 9.68 -18.72
C LEU A 37 -2.45 8.46 -18.30
N LEU A 38 -3.10 8.57 -17.14
CA LEU A 38 -4.05 7.60 -16.62
C LEU A 38 -5.36 8.32 -16.31
N TYR A 39 -6.45 7.80 -16.84
CA TYR A 39 -7.82 8.14 -16.41
C TYR A 39 -8.45 6.90 -15.81
N PHE A 40 -9.02 7.06 -14.62
CA PHE A 40 -9.70 6.00 -13.88
C PHE A 40 -11.10 6.49 -13.48
N ASP A 41 -12.10 5.63 -13.67
CA ASP A 41 -13.50 5.89 -13.33
C ASP A 41 -14.08 4.62 -12.68
N SER A 42 -14.40 4.72 -11.41
CA SER A 42 -15.12 3.71 -10.63
C SER A 42 -16.43 4.35 -10.16
N PRO A 43 -17.52 4.21 -10.90
CA PRO A 43 -18.79 4.86 -10.55
C PRO A 43 -19.39 4.31 -9.26
N TYR A 44 -19.07 3.07 -8.90
CA TYR A 44 -19.47 2.44 -7.65
C TYR A 44 -18.51 1.29 -7.29
N ALA A 45 -18.29 1.13 -6.01
CA ALA A 45 -17.69 -0.04 -5.37
C ALA A 45 -18.34 -0.18 -3.98
N PHE A 46 -19.24 -1.16 -3.83
CA PHE A 46 -20.00 -1.35 -2.60
C PHE A 46 -19.15 -1.99 -1.51
N ASP A 47 -19.37 -1.58 -0.25
CA ASP A 47 -18.69 -2.12 0.94
C ASP A 47 -19.67 -2.97 1.77
N PRO A 48 -19.48 -4.30 1.82
CA PRO A 48 -20.30 -5.21 2.61
C PRO A 48 -20.09 -5.08 4.13
N GLY A 49 -19.05 -4.35 4.56
CA GLY A 49 -18.68 -4.18 5.97
C GLY A 49 -18.05 -5.41 6.61
N GLY A 50 -17.39 -5.21 7.76
CA GLY A 50 -16.87 -6.29 8.61
C GLY A 50 -17.98 -6.99 9.37
N LEU A 51 -17.83 -8.30 9.59
CA LEU A 51 -18.74 -9.17 10.35
C LEU A 51 -18.14 -9.57 11.69
N THR A 52 -19.00 -9.94 12.64
CA THR A 52 -18.57 -10.71 13.82
C THR A 52 -18.43 -12.19 13.45
N ILE A 53 -17.82 -13.00 14.32
CA ILE A 53 -17.63 -14.41 14.01
C ILE A 53 -18.97 -15.17 13.94
N GLU A 54 -19.95 -14.79 14.75
CA GLU A 54 -21.28 -15.37 14.76
C GLU A 54 -22.00 -15.16 13.42
N LEU A 55 -21.92 -13.94 12.87
CA LEU A 55 -22.47 -13.61 11.56
C LEU A 55 -21.75 -14.35 10.43
N VAL A 56 -20.42 -14.54 10.55
CA VAL A 56 -19.66 -15.34 9.58
C VAL A 56 -20.11 -16.81 9.61
N ASP A 57 -20.35 -17.38 10.82
CA ASP A 57 -20.80 -18.75 10.97
C ASP A 57 -22.23 -18.95 10.47
N GLU A 58 -23.09 -17.94 10.61
CA GLU A 58 -24.45 -17.94 10.06
C GLU A 58 -24.44 -17.91 8.52
N ASN A 59 -23.76 -16.92 7.92
CA ASN A 59 -23.62 -16.79 6.47
C ASN A 59 -22.37 -15.99 6.09
N ARG A 60 -21.34 -16.64 5.56
CA ARG A 60 -20.10 -15.98 5.12
C ARG A 60 -20.27 -14.95 4.03
N SER A 61 -21.27 -15.08 3.17
CA SER A 61 -21.50 -14.19 2.04
C SER A 61 -22.38 -12.99 2.35
N GLN A 62 -22.97 -12.92 3.56
CA GLN A 62 -23.84 -11.79 3.91
C GLN A 62 -23.05 -10.47 4.00
N ALA A 63 -23.74 -9.36 3.68
CA ALA A 63 -23.32 -8.02 4.06
C ALA A 63 -23.81 -7.69 5.48
N ARG A 64 -23.17 -6.71 6.11
CA ARG A 64 -23.67 -6.13 7.34
C ARG A 64 -24.93 -5.28 7.02
N ASP A 65 -26.05 -5.53 7.70
CA ASP A 65 -27.33 -4.84 7.47
C ASP A 65 -27.19 -3.32 7.43
N ARG A 66 -26.38 -2.77 8.33
CA ARG A 66 -26.15 -1.33 8.39
C ARG A 66 -25.42 -0.79 7.15
N ASN A 67 -24.50 -1.56 6.56
CA ASN A 67 -23.83 -1.18 5.32
C ASN A 67 -24.81 -1.17 4.12
N VAL A 68 -25.73 -2.12 4.10
CA VAL A 68 -26.83 -2.15 3.11
C VAL A 68 -27.79 -0.97 3.31
N LEU A 69 -28.24 -0.73 4.55
CA LEU A 69 -29.18 0.35 4.89
C LEU A 69 -28.64 1.72 4.47
N TYR A 70 -27.37 2.00 4.76
CA TYR A 70 -26.72 3.28 4.44
C TYR A 70 -26.10 3.33 3.04
N ASN A 71 -26.35 2.30 2.23
CA ASN A 71 -25.84 2.17 0.86
C ASN A 71 -24.31 2.38 0.78
N SER A 72 -23.57 1.75 1.72
CA SER A 72 -22.13 1.94 1.87
C SER A 72 -21.38 1.59 0.60
N GLN A 73 -20.68 2.58 0.04
CA GLN A 73 -19.95 2.46 -1.22
C GLN A 73 -18.94 3.59 -1.41
N GLU A 74 -18.10 3.43 -2.40
CA GLU A 74 -17.21 4.48 -2.88
C GLU A 74 -17.38 4.69 -4.38
N SER A 75 -17.25 5.94 -4.83
CA SER A 75 -17.04 6.26 -6.23
C SER A 75 -15.82 7.15 -6.42
N VAL A 76 -15.06 6.90 -7.50
CA VAL A 76 -13.80 7.60 -7.76
C VAL A 76 -13.70 7.95 -9.24
N LYS A 77 -13.39 9.22 -9.53
CA LYS A 77 -12.88 9.66 -10.83
C LYS A 77 -11.49 10.23 -10.62
N GLN A 78 -10.52 9.80 -11.40
CA GLN A 78 -9.14 10.26 -11.24
C GLN A 78 -8.46 10.45 -12.59
N LEU A 79 -7.82 11.61 -12.75
CA LEU A 79 -6.89 11.91 -13.84
C LEU A 79 -5.48 12.02 -13.26
N GLN A 80 -4.52 11.30 -13.84
CA GLN A 80 -3.10 11.44 -13.51
C GLN A 80 -2.30 11.69 -14.78
N THR A 81 -1.35 12.58 -14.70
CA THR A 81 -0.40 12.83 -15.79
C THR A 81 1.01 12.99 -15.23
N GLY A 82 2.00 12.56 -16.00
CA GLY A 82 3.40 12.65 -15.60
C GLY A 82 4.33 12.81 -16.79
N LEU A 83 5.37 13.62 -16.59
CA LEU A 83 6.44 13.85 -17.56
C LEU A 83 7.77 13.49 -16.92
N VAL A 84 8.49 12.53 -17.51
CA VAL A 84 9.83 12.13 -17.09
C VAL A 84 10.83 12.54 -18.16
N LEU A 85 11.85 13.29 -17.75
CA LEU A 85 12.98 13.69 -18.57
C LEU A 85 14.26 13.07 -18.00
N ASN A 86 15.01 12.34 -18.85
CA ASN A 86 16.40 11.96 -18.57
C ASN A 86 17.29 12.60 -19.62
N TRP A 87 18.23 13.42 -19.19
CA TRP A 87 19.12 14.16 -20.06
C TRP A 87 20.58 13.90 -19.71
N ASN A 88 21.32 13.27 -20.63
CA ASN A 88 22.75 13.03 -20.49
C ASN A 88 23.53 14.29 -20.88
N THR A 89 24.20 14.89 -19.91
CA THR A 89 25.02 16.10 -20.06
C THR A 89 26.49 15.79 -19.87
N LYS A 90 27.38 16.79 -20.10
CA LYS A 90 28.82 16.62 -19.83
C LYS A 90 29.16 16.46 -18.34
N ILE A 91 28.32 16.97 -17.44
CA ILE A 91 28.54 16.94 -16.00
C ILE A 91 27.82 15.74 -15.31
N GLY A 92 27.02 14.99 -16.06
CA GLY A 92 26.26 13.84 -15.55
C GLY A 92 24.88 13.75 -16.16
N GLN A 93 24.06 12.85 -15.63
CA GLN A 93 22.68 12.64 -16.03
C GLN A 93 21.74 13.49 -15.17
N VAL A 94 21.00 14.39 -15.79
CA VAL A 94 19.91 15.13 -15.18
C VAL A 94 18.64 14.31 -15.33
N ASN A 95 17.93 14.06 -14.21
CA ASN A 95 16.64 13.42 -14.21
C ASN A 95 15.60 14.40 -13.65
N SER A 96 14.44 14.47 -14.27
CA SER A 96 13.31 15.24 -13.80
C SER A 96 12.04 14.42 -13.93
N ASN A 97 11.19 14.47 -12.92
CA ASN A 97 9.86 13.90 -12.90
C ASN A 97 8.88 14.97 -12.42
N ILE A 98 7.89 15.29 -13.26
CA ILE A 98 6.84 16.26 -12.94
C ILE A 98 5.52 15.55 -13.09
N TYR A 99 4.63 15.69 -12.13
CA TYR A 99 3.35 14.99 -12.13
C TYR A 99 2.22 15.84 -11.56
N TYR A 100 1.01 15.51 -12.00
CA TYR A 100 -0.23 16.08 -11.51
C TYR A 100 -1.30 14.98 -11.45
N SER A 101 -2.12 15.03 -10.42
CA SER A 101 -3.28 14.16 -10.24
C SER A 101 -4.44 14.97 -9.67
N ASN A 102 -5.61 14.82 -10.27
CA ASN A 102 -6.87 15.27 -9.69
C ASN A 102 -7.77 14.07 -9.43
N ARG A 103 -8.42 14.03 -8.26
CA ARG A 103 -9.33 12.95 -7.85
C ARG A 103 -10.60 13.54 -7.26
N ASP A 104 -11.73 13.14 -7.85
CA ASP A 104 -13.06 13.25 -7.24
C ASP A 104 -13.40 11.94 -6.54
N PHE A 105 -13.77 12.01 -5.28
CA PHE A 105 -14.14 10.87 -4.45
C PHE A 105 -15.47 11.16 -3.74
N ILE A 106 -16.37 10.18 -3.77
CA ILE A 106 -17.59 10.17 -2.94
C ILE A 106 -17.58 8.86 -2.16
N GLY A 107 -17.76 8.93 -0.84
CA GLY A 107 -17.86 7.77 0.04
C GLY A 107 -19.13 7.84 0.89
N LEU A 108 -19.84 6.72 0.98
CA LEU A 108 -20.99 6.55 1.85
C LEU A 108 -20.61 5.57 2.96
N LEU A 109 -20.57 6.05 4.19
CA LEU A 109 -20.24 5.27 5.38
C LEU A 109 -21.52 4.84 6.13
N PRO A 110 -21.49 3.74 6.90
CA PRO A 110 -22.70 3.14 7.49
C PRO A 110 -23.20 3.85 8.76
N PHE A 111 -23.26 5.20 8.74
CA PHE A 111 -23.78 6.02 9.83
C PHE A 111 -24.27 7.40 9.30
N THR A 112 -25.15 8.05 10.06
CA THR A 112 -25.78 9.31 9.63
C THR A 112 -24.82 10.48 9.67
N TYR A 113 -24.31 10.87 10.84
CA TYR A 113 -23.55 12.11 11.02
C TYR A 113 -22.20 12.07 10.33
N GLY A 114 -22.04 12.83 9.23
CA GLY A 114 -20.80 12.88 8.47
C GLY A 114 -20.52 11.62 7.62
N GLY A 115 -21.51 10.73 7.48
CA GLY A 115 -21.36 9.49 6.73
C GLY A 115 -21.34 9.64 5.21
N TYR A 116 -21.79 10.77 4.66
CA TYR A 116 -21.66 11.08 3.23
C TYR A 116 -20.47 12.01 3.03
N VAL A 117 -19.43 11.53 2.35
CA VAL A 117 -18.15 12.22 2.18
C VAL A 117 -17.95 12.61 0.73
N GLU A 118 -17.63 13.87 0.47
CA GLU A 118 -17.13 14.38 -0.81
C GLU A 118 -15.70 14.88 -0.62
N LEU A 119 -14.80 14.49 -1.52
CA LEU A 119 -13.41 14.91 -1.51
C LEU A 119 -12.95 15.18 -2.94
N ASN A 120 -12.57 16.43 -3.22
CA ASN A 120 -11.82 16.76 -4.42
C ASN A 120 -10.37 17.00 -4.03
N ARG A 121 -9.44 16.23 -4.60
CA ARG A 121 -8.00 16.29 -4.32
C ARG A 121 -7.23 16.71 -5.54
N ASP A 122 -6.47 17.77 -5.40
CA ASP A 122 -5.40 18.15 -6.32
C ASP A 122 -4.04 17.79 -5.72
N PHE A 123 -3.23 17.02 -6.46
CA PHE A 123 -1.89 16.64 -6.05
C PHE A 123 -0.91 16.89 -7.18
N SER A 124 0.13 17.64 -6.91
CA SER A 124 1.19 17.93 -7.88
C SER A 124 2.56 17.83 -7.25
N GLY A 125 3.57 17.56 -8.07
CA GLY A 125 4.94 17.56 -7.58
C GLY A 125 5.96 17.53 -8.71
N ALA A 126 7.20 17.80 -8.31
CA ALA A 126 8.36 17.72 -9.18
C ALA A 126 9.56 17.18 -8.37
N GLU A 127 10.36 16.37 -9.03
CA GLU A 127 11.66 15.92 -8.54
C GLU A 127 12.72 16.21 -9.59
N PHE A 128 13.86 16.72 -9.14
CA PHE A 128 15.03 17.00 -9.97
C PHE A 128 16.24 16.36 -9.33
N SER A 129 17.06 15.64 -10.11
CA SER A 129 18.32 15.11 -9.64
C SER A 129 19.42 15.17 -10.70
N LEU A 130 20.64 15.31 -10.22
CA LEU A 130 21.86 15.18 -11.01
C LEU A 130 22.63 13.97 -10.49
N LYS A 131 22.90 13.03 -11.39
CA LYS A 131 23.67 11.82 -11.12
C LYS A 131 24.93 11.82 -11.94
N ASN A 132 26.06 11.46 -11.34
CA ASN A 132 27.30 11.23 -12.05
C ASN A 132 27.99 9.97 -11.54
N ARG A 133 28.79 9.34 -12.40
CA ARG A 133 29.51 8.11 -12.10
C ARG A 133 30.93 8.19 -12.63
N SER A 134 31.86 7.85 -11.78
CA SER A 134 33.25 7.52 -12.15
C SER A 134 33.47 6.01 -12.04
N GLU A 135 34.70 5.55 -12.21
CA GLU A 135 35.05 4.12 -12.17
C GLU A 135 34.64 3.43 -10.87
N SER A 136 34.86 4.09 -9.72
CA SER A 136 34.59 3.51 -8.39
C SER A 136 33.55 4.25 -7.57
N PHE A 137 33.14 5.45 -8.00
CA PHE A 137 32.25 6.31 -7.23
C PHE A 137 31.07 6.79 -8.08
N GLU A 138 29.88 6.61 -7.56
CA GLU A 138 28.62 7.13 -8.12
C GLU A 138 27.98 8.05 -7.08
N TRP A 139 27.46 9.19 -7.50
CA TRP A 139 26.74 10.09 -6.62
C TRP A 139 25.50 10.66 -7.30
N MET A 140 24.54 11.02 -6.50
CA MET A 140 23.32 11.69 -6.91
C MET A 140 22.93 12.73 -5.86
N ILE A 141 22.60 13.92 -6.30
CA ILE A 141 22.00 14.97 -5.48
C ILE A 141 20.67 15.38 -6.11
N GLY A 142 19.73 15.76 -5.29
CA GLY A 142 18.42 16.14 -5.83
C GLY A 142 17.54 16.86 -4.82
N THR A 143 16.41 17.33 -5.35
CA THR A 143 15.35 17.99 -4.59
C THR A 143 13.99 17.52 -5.07
N SER A 144 13.01 17.51 -4.17
CA SER A 144 11.61 17.19 -4.45
C SER A 144 10.69 18.25 -3.86
N ILE A 145 9.65 18.61 -4.60
CA ILE A 145 8.60 19.54 -4.16
C ILE A 145 7.27 18.84 -4.38
N GLN A 146 6.37 18.88 -3.39
CA GLN A 146 5.03 18.32 -3.48
C GLN A 146 4.02 19.31 -2.90
N ASN A 147 2.84 19.33 -3.50
CA ASN A 147 1.71 20.11 -3.03
C ASN A 147 0.43 19.29 -3.20
N GLN A 148 -0.36 19.19 -2.14
CA GLN A 148 -1.69 18.59 -2.13
C GLN A 148 -2.67 19.59 -1.55
N ALA A 149 -3.83 19.69 -2.18
CA ALA A 149 -4.99 20.43 -1.69
C ALA A 149 -6.23 19.53 -1.77
N ASP A 150 -6.92 19.40 -0.66
CA ASP A 150 -8.13 18.60 -0.52
C ASP A 150 -9.30 19.53 -0.16
N ASP A 151 -10.30 19.65 -1.04
CA ASP A 151 -11.62 20.22 -0.70
C ASP A 151 -12.47 19.09 -0.14
N ARG A 152 -12.61 19.05 1.20
CA ARG A 152 -13.33 18.00 1.91
C ARG A 152 -14.64 18.51 2.48
N LYS A 153 -15.71 17.81 2.14
CA LYS A 153 -17.05 18.06 2.69
C LYS A 153 -17.62 16.78 3.26
N ARG A 154 -18.31 16.89 4.38
CA ARG A 154 -19.13 15.80 4.91
C ARG A 154 -20.55 16.26 5.12
N PHE A 155 -21.46 15.32 4.90
CA PHE A 155 -22.90 15.54 5.06
C PHE A 155 -23.47 14.37 5.86
N GLU A 156 -24.64 14.54 6.40
CA GLU A 156 -25.41 13.40 6.90
C GLU A 156 -25.65 12.40 5.76
N ASN A 157 -25.52 11.12 6.08
CA ASN A 157 -25.93 10.03 5.21
C ASN A 157 -27.34 9.57 5.67
N ASN A 158 -28.37 9.94 4.96
CA ASN A 158 -29.75 9.57 5.28
C ASN A 158 -30.12 8.33 4.45
N GLU A 159 -29.62 7.15 4.90
CA GLU A 159 -29.85 5.85 4.23
C GLU A 159 -29.48 5.85 2.73
N GLY A 160 -28.33 6.44 2.40
CA GLY A 160 -27.82 6.57 1.04
C GLY A 160 -28.06 7.94 0.39
N GLU A 161 -28.91 8.77 0.99
CA GLU A 161 -29.22 10.11 0.47
C GLU A 161 -28.41 11.19 1.20
N LYS A 162 -27.98 12.19 0.43
CA LYS A 162 -27.17 13.31 0.94
C LYS A 162 -28.03 14.26 1.79
N GLY A 163 -27.68 14.37 3.07
CA GLY A 163 -28.37 15.22 4.04
C GLY A 163 -27.71 16.58 4.27
N VAL A 164 -27.80 17.09 5.51
CA VAL A 164 -27.25 18.38 5.93
C VAL A 164 -25.72 18.33 5.94
N LYS A 165 -25.08 19.43 5.54
CA LYS A 165 -23.61 19.57 5.61
C LYS A 165 -23.16 19.70 7.06
N VAL A 166 -22.17 18.89 7.46
CA VAL A 166 -21.62 18.84 8.83
C VAL A 166 -20.11 19.10 8.89
N LEU A 167 -19.44 19.18 7.73
CA LEU A 167 -18.05 19.58 7.61
C LEU A 167 -17.79 20.20 6.25
N ASP A 168 -17.00 21.28 6.22
CA ASP A 168 -16.53 21.97 5.00
C ASP A 168 -15.16 22.55 5.24
N GLN A 169 -14.10 21.93 4.71
CA GLN A 169 -12.74 22.39 4.97
C GLN A 169 -11.82 22.21 3.76
N ILE A 170 -10.84 23.10 3.65
CA ILE A 170 -9.74 22.99 2.70
C ILE A 170 -8.50 22.52 3.46
N GLU A 171 -7.95 21.38 3.07
CA GLU A 171 -6.77 20.78 3.68
C GLU A 171 -5.58 20.93 2.73
N SER A 172 -4.41 21.24 3.25
CA SER A 172 -3.21 21.41 2.45
C SER A 172 -2.02 20.66 3.05
N PHE A 173 -1.24 20.03 2.17
CA PHE A 173 0.06 19.46 2.48
C PHE A 173 1.09 19.98 1.47
N LYS A 174 2.15 20.61 1.97
CA LYS A 174 3.29 21.04 1.17
C LYS A 174 4.55 20.37 1.68
N SER A 175 5.41 19.94 0.76
CA SER A 175 6.68 19.30 1.11
C SER A 175 7.81 19.80 0.22
N LEU A 176 8.95 20.10 0.84
CA LEU A 176 10.22 20.37 0.19
C LEU A 176 11.27 19.42 0.75
N GLY A 177 11.89 18.62 -0.12
CA GLY A 177 12.96 17.70 0.24
C GLY A 177 14.25 17.96 -0.53
N ALA A 178 15.38 17.75 0.12
CA ALA A 178 16.70 17.71 -0.50
C ALA A 178 17.41 16.40 -0.11
N PHE A 179 18.11 15.77 -1.04
CA PHE A 179 18.81 14.52 -0.80
C PHE A 179 20.15 14.42 -1.49
N ALA A 180 21.04 13.63 -0.91
CA ALA A 180 22.32 13.25 -1.49
C ALA A 180 22.55 11.75 -1.26
N LEU A 181 22.95 11.03 -2.31
CA LEU A 181 23.29 9.62 -2.28
C LEU A 181 24.70 9.44 -2.82
N GLY A 182 25.51 8.58 -2.18
CA GLY A 182 26.83 8.20 -2.65
C GLY A 182 27.00 6.69 -2.63
N SER A 183 27.65 6.12 -3.64
CA SER A 183 28.01 4.71 -3.72
C SER A 183 29.48 4.59 -4.10
N PHE A 184 30.26 3.90 -3.29
CA PHE A 184 31.66 3.60 -3.55
C PHE A 184 31.84 2.09 -3.72
N ASN A 185 32.35 1.69 -4.89
CA ASN A 185 32.54 0.30 -5.28
C ASN A 185 34.03 0.04 -5.54
N LYS A 186 34.65 -0.83 -4.75
CA LYS A 186 36.07 -1.18 -4.95
C LYS A 186 36.30 -2.64 -4.59
N SER A 187 36.76 -3.41 -5.58
CA SER A 187 37.09 -4.83 -5.41
C SER A 187 35.90 -5.61 -4.79
N LYS A 188 36.03 -5.99 -3.52
CA LYS A 188 35.05 -6.79 -2.78
C LYS A 188 34.04 -5.95 -1.96
N TYR A 189 34.21 -4.65 -1.90
CA TYR A 189 33.40 -3.76 -1.06
C TYR A 189 32.52 -2.84 -1.91
N SER A 190 31.27 -2.70 -1.53
CA SER A 190 30.38 -1.66 -1.96
C SER A 190 29.81 -0.94 -0.73
N ILE A 191 29.98 0.36 -0.65
CA ILE A 191 29.47 1.20 0.44
C ILE A 191 28.51 2.19 -0.17
N GLN A 192 27.31 2.30 0.38
CA GLN A 192 26.30 3.27 0.00
C GLN A 192 25.93 4.11 1.20
N ALA A 193 25.86 5.43 1.02
CA ALA A 193 25.39 6.36 2.04
C ALA A 193 24.37 7.32 1.45
N GLY A 194 23.31 7.57 2.19
CA GLY A 194 22.27 8.49 1.80
C GLY A 194 21.90 9.43 2.95
N LEU A 195 21.60 10.68 2.58
CA LEU A 195 21.10 11.71 3.48
C LEU A 195 19.92 12.36 2.81
N ARG A 196 18.81 12.53 3.54
CA ARG A 196 17.65 13.29 3.08
C ARG A 196 17.18 14.21 4.20
N TYR A 197 16.79 15.42 3.82
CA TYR A 197 16.16 16.38 4.71
C TYR A 197 14.86 16.86 4.07
N ASP A 198 13.77 16.76 4.83
CA ASP A 198 12.43 17.16 4.40
C ASP A 198 11.84 18.21 5.35
N ILE A 199 11.11 19.16 4.77
CA ILE A 199 10.27 20.12 5.48
C ILE A 199 8.86 19.92 4.96
N HIS A 200 7.89 19.75 5.89
CA HIS A 200 6.49 19.58 5.59
C HIS A 200 5.68 20.67 6.29
N GLU A 201 4.71 21.21 5.58
CA GLU A 201 3.70 22.13 6.12
C GLU A 201 2.33 21.51 5.89
N ILE A 202 1.54 21.39 6.94
CA ILE A 202 0.18 20.85 6.91
C ILE A 202 -0.75 21.93 7.46
N SER A 203 -1.84 22.19 6.75
CA SER A 203 -2.85 23.16 7.22
C SER A 203 -4.27 22.68 6.89
N SER A 204 -5.22 23.19 7.65
CA SER A 204 -6.65 23.04 7.40
C SER A 204 -7.35 24.34 7.73
N ASP A 205 -8.14 24.85 6.79
CA ASP A 205 -9.01 26.00 6.92
C ASP A 205 -10.46 25.49 6.97
N ASP A 206 -11.16 25.73 8.08
CA ASP A 206 -12.54 25.28 8.30
C ASP A 206 -13.54 26.37 7.85
N TYR A 207 -14.45 26.01 6.95
CA TYR A 207 -15.48 26.89 6.40
C TYR A 207 -16.89 26.59 6.93
N MET A 208 -17.05 25.73 7.93
CA MET A 208 -18.35 25.50 8.58
C MET A 208 -18.74 26.71 9.42
N LEU A 209 -19.64 27.51 8.87
CA LEU A 209 -20.35 28.52 9.61
C LEU A 209 -21.51 27.84 10.36
N ASP A 210 -21.37 27.63 11.65
CA ASP A 210 -22.50 27.20 12.47
C ASP A 210 -23.50 28.35 12.63
N ILE A 211 -24.71 28.11 12.18
CA ILE A 211 -25.79 29.12 12.25
C ILE A 211 -26.28 29.15 13.68
N GLY A 212 -25.65 29.98 14.54
CA GLY A 212 -26.16 30.32 15.85
C GLY A 212 -25.31 29.97 17.07
N ILE A 213 -24.13 29.43 16.90
CA ILE A 213 -23.13 29.29 17.98
C ILE A 213 -21.89 30.06 17.54
N ASP A 214 -21.27 30.83 18.47
CA ASP A 214 -19.99 31.52 18.24
C ASP A 214 -18.87 30.48 17.96
N GLN A 215 -18.82 29.93 16.74
CA GLN A 215 -17.73 29.06 16.35
C GLN A 215 -16.58 29.92 15.85
N GLN A 216 -15.47 29.82 16.56
CA GLN A 216 -14.18 30.26 16.11
C GLN A 216 -13.76 29.40 14.92
N TYR A 217 -13.35 30.03 13.81
CA TYR A 217 -12.58 29.37 12.77
C TYR A 217 -11.41 28.64 13.42
N ILE A 218 -11.35 27.32 13.31
CA ILE A 218 -10.22 26.54 13.81
C ILE A 218 -9.29 26.30 12.62
N ASP A 219 -8.49 27.33 12.31
CA ASP A 219 -7.39 27.16 11.38
C ASP A 219 -6.28 26.38 12.07
N TYR A 220 -5.84 25.31 11.42
CA TYR A 220 -4.71 24.52 11.87
C TYR A 220 -3.54 24.70 10.93
N SER A 221 -2.36 24.95 11.48
CA SER A 221 -1.11 24.94 10.70
C SER A 221 0.02 24.34 11.53
N LYS A 222 0.74 23.38 10.96
CA LYS A 222 1.89 22.74 11.60
C LYS A 222 3.02 22.54 10.60
N SER A 223 4.22 22.98 10.98
CA SER A 223 5.45 22.69 10.26
C SER A 223 6.21 21.54 10.93
N MET A 224 6.72 20.61 10.13
CA MET A 224 7.49 19.46 10.59
C MET A 224 8.73 19.32 9.72
N SER A 225 9.82 18.79 10.26
CA SER A 225 11.01 18.49 9.48
C SER A 225 11.63 17.17 9.92
N ALA A 226 12.27 16.50 9.00
CA ALA A 226 12.92 15.22 9.24
C ALA A 226 14.28 15.14 8.56
N PHE A 227 15.23 14.49 9.23
CA PHE A 227 16.51 14.11 8.68
C PHE A 227 16.60 12.59 8.64
N SER A 228 16.76 12.02 7.45
CA SER A 228 16.69 10.58 7.20
C SER A 228 18.03 10.08 6.63
N PRO A 229 18.96 9.61 7.48
CA PRO A 229 20.19 8.99 7.06
C PRO A 229 19.99 7.51 6.69
N SER A 230 20.80 7.02 5.76
CA SER A 230 20.91 5.60 5.42
C SER A 230 22.36 5.20 5.14
N LEU A 231 22.72 3.96 5.47
CA LEU A 231 24.03 3.39 5.24
C LEU A 231 23.89 1.92 4.84
N GLY A 232 24.54 1.52 3.75
CA GLY A 232 24.64 0.14 3.30
C GLY A 232 26.08 -0.27 3.07
N LEU A 233 26.42 -1.49 3.47
CA LEU A 233 27.70 -2.11 3.19
C LEU A 233 27.47 -3.50 2.60
N VAL A 234 28.09 -3.78 1.46
CA VAL A 234 28.11 -5.11 0.84
C VAL A 234 29.55 -5.60 0.76
N TYR A 235 29.77 -6.84 1.18
CA TYR A 235 31.05 -7.53 1.06
C TYR A 235 30.91 -8.77 0.18
N SER A 236 31.57 -8.78 -0.98
CA SER A 236 31.58 -9.89 -1.91
C SER A 236 32.58 -10.96 -1.45
N LEU A 237 32.08 -12.07 -0.90
CA LEU A 237 32.90 -13.24 -0.51
C LEU A 237 33.46 -13.94 -1.74
N SER A 238 32.65 -13.99 -2.82
CA SER A 238 33.04 -14.54 -4.12
C SER A 238 32.19 -13.85 -5.21
N LYS A 239 32.35 -14.23 -6.49
CA LYS A 239 31.56 -13.67 -7.61
C LYS A 239 30.05 -13.83 -7.46
N ASN A 240 29.61 -14.76 -6.64
CA ASN A 240 28.20 -15.14 -6.50
C ASN A 240 27.72 -15.22 -5.03
N ARG A 241 28.51 -14.73 -4.07
CA ARG A 241 28.14 -14.74 -2.65
C ARG A 241 28.51 -13.41 -2.01
N GLU A 242 27.55 -12.84 -1.29
CA GLU A 242 27.67 -11.54 -0.65
C GLU A 242 27.12 -11.56 0.77
N LEU A 243 27.76 -10.82 1.66
CA LEU A 243 27.22 -10.39 2.93
C LEU A 243 26.84 -8.92 2.82
N TYR A 244 25.75 -8.54 3.44
CA TYR A 244 25.36 -7.13 3.50
C TYR A 244 24.82 -6.75 4.87
N ILE A 245 24.99 -5.47 5.20
CA ILE A 245 24.38 -4.83 6.35
C ILE A 245 23.82 -3.49 5.89
N ASN A 246 22.59 -3.18 6.28
CA ASN A 246 21.94 -1.90 6.02
C ASN A 246 21.47 -1.28 7.33
N TYR A 247 21.52 0.04 7.39
CA TYR A 247 20.88 0.86 8.38
C TYR A 247 20.03 1.91 7.69
N GLY A 248 18.82 2.14 8.18
CA GLY A 248 17.94 3.19 7.70
C GLY A 248 17.19 3.86 8.84
N TYR A 249 16.93 5.15 8.67
CA TYR A 249 15.99 5.91 9.47
C TYR A 249 14.89 6.44 8.54
N ALA A 250 13.64 6.24 8.92
CA ALA A 250 12.46 6.71 8.22
C ALA A 250 11.61 7.60 9.14
N TYR A 251 10.94 8.57 8.55
CA TYR A 251 10.02 9.48 9.20
C TYR A 251 8.74 9.56 8.36
N GLU A 252 7.59 9.54 9.02
CA GLU A 252 6.29 9.60 8.37
C GLU A 252 5.40 10.61 9.11
N THR A 253 4.91 11.61 8.36
CA THR A 253 3.90 12.54 8.86
C THR A 253 2.53 11.89 8.80
N PRO A 254 1.60 12.21 9.73
CA PRO A 254 0.20 11.87 9.52
C PRO A 254 -0.30 12.41 8.18
N SER A 255 -1.09 11.63 7.47
CA SER A 255 -1.76 12.08 6.25
C SER A 255 -2.91 13.03 6.55
N LEU A 256 -3.32 13.84 5.56
CA LEU A 256 -4.49 14.73 5.71
C LEU A 256 -5.74 13.95 6.12
N SER A 257 -5.96 12.74 5.57
CA SER A 257 -7.11 11.92 5.92
C SER A 257 -7.07 11.35 7.34
N GLU A 258 -5.89 11.05 7.88
CA GLU A 258 -5.73 10.63 9.27
C GLU A 258 -5.97 11.78 10.25
N LEU A 259 -5.49 12.97 9.91
CA LEU A 259 -5.72 14.18 10.71
C LEU A 259 -7.19 14.60 10.69
N SER A 260 -7.85 14.55 9.53
CA SER A 260 -9.27 14.88 9.36
C SER A 260 -10.21 13.88 10.02
N ALA A 261 -9.74 12.67 10.34
CA ALA A 261 -10.47 11.71 11.16
C ALA A 261 -10.35 12.10 12.63
N ASN A 262 -10.88 13.27 12.98
CA ASN A 262 -10.79 13.84 14.32
C ASN A 262 -11.90 13.29 15.25
N PRO A 263 -11.54 12.55 16.32
CA PRO A 263 -12.53 12.00 17.25
C PRO A 263 -13.24 13.07 18.10
N ASN A 264 -12.73 14.30 18.12
CA ASN A 264 -13.26 15.40 18.91
C ASN A 264 -14.16 16.36 18.11
N GLY A 265 -14.42 16.10 16.82
CA GLY A 265 -15.28 16.92 15.99
C GLY A 265 -14.68 17.32 14.66
N THR A 266 -14.85 18.57 14.24
CA THR A 266 -14.29 19.15 13.00
C THR A 266 -12.82 19.54 13.16
N GLY A 267 -12.16 19.87 12.05
CA GLY A 267 -10.75 20.21 12.03
C GLY A 267 -9.81 19.01 12.14
N PHE A 268 -8.54 19.28 12.30
CA PHE A 268 -7.52 18.24 12.42
C PHE A 268 -7.36 17.73 13.85
N ASN A 269 -7.06 16.43 13.96
CA ASN A 269 -6.65 15.82 15.22
C ASN A 269 -5.22 16.28 15.60
N GLU A 270 -5.13 17.30 16.45
CA GLU A 270 -3.86 17.88 16.91
C GLU A 270 -3.01 16.92 17.75
N ASN A 271 -3.65 15.89 18.34
CA ASN A 271 -2.96 14.89 19.16
C ASN A 271 -2.16 13.87 18.33
N LEU A 272 -2.37 13.85 17.00
CA LEU A 272 -1.65 12.92 16.15
C LEU A 272 -0.27 13.47 15.79
N SER A 273 0.76 12.73 16.17
CA SER A 273 2.17 13.07 15.95
C SER A 273 2.77 12.21 14.82
N PRO A 274 3.81 12.72 14.15
CA PRO A 274 4.57 11.92 13.20
C PRO A 274 5.20 10.69 13.85
N MET A 275 5.29 9.60 13.12
CA MET A 275 6.04 8.43 13.54
C MET A 275 7.45 8.40 12.94
N SER A 276 8.36 7.73 13.61
CA SER A 276 9.72 7.52 13.12
C SER A 276 10.18 6.09 13.37
N SER A 277 10.97 5.55 12.43
CA SER A 277 11.49 4.20 12.50
C SER A 277 12.98 4.19 12.23
N SER A 278 13.74 3.37 12.97
CA SER A 278 15.11 3.04 12.64
C SER A 278 15.28 1.53 12.57
N GLY A 279 16.08 1.04 11.63
CA GLY A 279 16.23 -0.39 11.43
C GLY A 279 17.59 -0.80 10.90
N PHE A 280 17.93 -2.06 11.17
CA PHE A 280 19.10 -2.74 10.67
C PHE A 280 18.70 -4.04 9.99
N ASP A 281 19.32 -4.31 8.83
CA ASP A 281 19.27 -5.60 8.15
C ASP A 281 20.68 -6.17 8.06
N LEU A 282 20.82 -7.44 8.38
CA LEU A 282 22.02 -8.23 8.15
C LEU A 282 21.66 -9.41 7.26
N GLY A 283 22.31 -9.55 6.11
CA GLY A 283 21.94 -10.62 5.20
C GLY A 283 23.12 -11.27 4.49
N PHE A 284 22.81 -12.46 3.99
CA PHE A 284 23.67 -13.24 3.10
C PHE A 284 22.89 -13.57 1.83
N ARG A 285 23.53 -13.36 0.68
CA ARG A 285 22.95 -13.64 -0.64
C ARG A 285 23.87 -14.50 -1.47
N LYS A 286 23.29 -15.51 -2.12
CA LYS A 286 23.96 -16.31 -3.16
C LYS A 286 23.15 -16.22 -4.44
N GLN A 287 23.82 -15.98 -5.56
CA GLN A 287 23.23 -16.00 -6.90
C GLN A 287 23.97 -17.01 -7.79
N SER A 288 23.27 -18.00 -8.31
CA SER A 288 23.79 -18.93 -9.32
C SER A 288 22.68 -19.37 -10.26
N GLN A 289 23.01 -20.02 -11.37
CA GLN A 289 22.03 -20.49 -12.33
C GLN A 289 21.07 -21.54 -11.75
N ASP A 290 21.59 -22.42 -10.89
CA ASP A 290 20.79 -23.52 -10.34
C ASP A 290 20.08 -23.12 -9.05
N LEU A 291 20.77 -22.42 -8.14
CA LEU A 291 20.22 -22.07 -6.83
C LEU A 291 20.62 -20.65 -6.43
N SER A 292 19.64 -19.77 -6.34
CA SER A 292 19.76 -18.44 -5.77
C SER A 292 18.99 -18.38 -4.46
N TYR A 293 19.57 -17.79 -3.41
CA TYR A 293 18.87 -17.56 -2.15
C TYR A 293 19.39 -16.34 -1.41
N SER A 294 18.53 -15.77 -0.59
CA SER A 294 18.81 -14.66 0.33
C SER A 294 18.29 -15.00 1.72
N LEU A 295 19.11 -14.80 2.72
CA LEU A 295 18.74 -14.90 4.13
C LEU A 295 19.01 -13.54 4.77
N THR A 296 17.97 -12.94 5.37
CA THR A 296 18.04 -11.63 6.03
C THR A 296 17.54 -11.74 7.45
N ALA A 297 18.27 -11.22 8.42
CA ALA A 297 17.77 -10.93 9.75
C ALA A 297 17.56 -9.42 9.85
N PHE A 298 16.45 -8.98 10.45
CA PHE A 298 16.11 -7.57 10.58
C PHE A 298 15.67 -7.21 12.00
N TYR A 299 15.92 -5.96 12.34
CA TYR A 299 15.41 -5.33 13.55
C TYR A 299 14.95 -3.91 13.23
N ILE A 300 13.71 -3.57 13.59
CA ILE A 300 13.12 -2.23 13.41
C ILE A 300 12.53 -1.78 14.74
N ASP A 301 12.86 -0.56 15.15
CA ASP A 301 12.28 0.14 16.28
C ASP A 301 11.50 1.35 15.75
N THR A 302 10.21 1.44 16.10
CA THR A 302 9.31 2.52 15.67
C THR A 302 8.81 3.25 16.89
N LYS A 303 8.84 4.58 16.84
CA LYS A 303 8.30 5.48 17.87
C LYS A 303 7.06 6.16 17.35
N ASP A 304 6.08 6.35 18.22
CA ASP A 304 4.83 7.04 17.96
C ASP A 304 4.06 6.40 16.77
N GLU A 305 4.05 5.06 16.71
CA GLU A 305 3.36 4.32 15.65
C GLU A 305 1.90 4.73 15.53
N ILE A 306 1.49 5.14 14.32
CA ILE A 306 0.11 5.54 14.02
C ILE A 306 -0.71 4.27 13.77
N VAL A 307 -1.72 4.05 14.60
CA VAL A 307 -2.62 2.91 14.48
C VAL A 307 -4.07 3.36 14.34
N ARG A 308 -4.82 2.60 13.55
CA ARG A 308 -6.26 2.82 13.37
C ARG A 308 -7.06 2.19 14.50
N TYR A 309 -8.23 2.77 14.78
CA TYR A 309 -9.27 2.24 15.64
C TYR A 309 -10.63 2.78 15.20
N GLU A 310 -11.71 2.15 15.67
CA GLU A 310 -13.07 2.63 15.44
C GLU A 310 -13.72 3.11 16.73
N LEU A 311 -14.71 3.98 16.62
CA LEU A 311 -15.54 4.47 17.73
C LEU A 311 -16.97 3.96 17.59
N GLU A 312 -17.66 3.83 18.72
CA GLU A 312 -19.10 3.57 18.77
C GLU A 312 -19.87 4.69 18.06
N GLY A 313 -20.83 4.32 17.21
CA GLY A 313 -21.61 5.26 16.42
C GLY A 313 -20.97 5.68 15.09
N PHE A 314 -19.68 5.40 14.91
CA PHE A 314 -18.89 5.67 13.68
C PHE A 314 -18.26 4.40 13.10
N GLU A 315 -18.92 3.26 13.29
CA GLU A 315 -18.40 1.98 12.83
C GLU A 315 -18.27 1.93 11.31
N GLY A 316 -17.05 1.66 10.85
CA GLY A 316 -16.64 1.73 9.44
C GLY A 316 -15.83 2.96 9.10
N MET A 317 -15.74 3.95 10.02
CA MET A 317 -14.79 5.06 9.93
C MET A 317 -13.55 4.75 10.77
N ASN A 318 -12.38 4.84 10.16
CA ASN A 318 -11.12 4.72 10.89
C ASN A 318 -10.77 6.07 11.55
N PHE A 319 -10.48 6.03 12.85
CA PHE A 319 -9.78 7.07 13.58
C PHE A 319 -8.34 6.62 13.83
N TYR A 320 -7.46 7.56 14.19
CA TYR A 320 -6.04 7.28 14.32
C TYR A 320 -5.48 7.85 15.62
N ARG A 321 -4.52 7.13 16.19
CA ARG A 321 -3.77 7.55 17.38
C ARG A 321 -2.35 7.00 17.33
N ASN A 322 -1.44 7.66 18.07
CA ASN A 322 -0.10 7.11 18.29
C ASN A 322 -0.15 6.03 19.39
N LEU A 323 0.41 4.85 19.09
CA LEU A 323 0.43 3.67 20.01
C LEU A 323 1.76 3.55 20.79
N GLY A 324 2.51 4.64 20.98
CA GLY A 324 3.80 4.55 21.68
C GLY A 324 4.90 3.93 20.81
N THR A 325 5.61 2.90 21.30
CA THR A 325 6.71 2.27 20.58
C THR A 325 6.34 0.88 20.07
N SER A 326 6.88 0.49 18.91
CA SER A 326 6.79 -0.89 18.44
C SER A 326 8.15 -1.42 17.99
N LYS A 327 8.33 -2.73 18.10
CA LYS A 327 9.55 -3.43 17.70
C LYS A 327 9.22 -4.57 16.76
N ARG A 328 10.03 -4.70 15.72
CA ARG A 328 9.95 -5.78 14.75
C ARG A 328 11.29 -6.46 14.69
N LEU A 329 11.34 -7.75 15.05
CA LEU A 329 12.54 -8.58 15.01
C LEU A 329 12.23 -9.86 14.26
N GLY A 330 12.94 -10.15 13.19
CA GLY A 330 12.65 -11.32 12.40
C GLY A 330 13.77 -11.77 11.47
N ALA A 331 13.45 -12.83 10.72
CA ALA A 331 14.26 -13.35 9.66
C ALA A 331 13.40 -13.69 8.43
N GLU A 332 13.98 -13.50 7.26
CA GLU A 332 13.39 -13.79 5.96
C GLU A 332 14.32 -14.70 5.16
N LEU A 333 13.74 -15.68 4.49
CA LEU A 333 14.40 -16.55 3.53
C LEU A 333 13.67 -16.47 2.21
N GLU A 334 14.41 -16.19 1.15
CA GLU A 334 13.94 -16.31 -0.24
C GLU A 334 14.86 -17.29 -0.97
N ALA A 335 14.28 -18.18 -1.78
CA ALA A 335 15.04 -19.14 -2.56
C ALA A 335 14.39 -19.38 -3.91
N SER A 336 15.22 -19.51 -4.95
CA SER A 336 14.80 -19.92 -6.30
C SER A 336 15.72 -21.05 -6.77
N TYR A 337 15.13 -22.20 -7.07
CA TYR A 337 15.84 -23.38 -7.51
C TYR A 337 15.40 -23.80 -8.91
N ASN A 338 16.34 -23.78 -9.83
CA ASN A 338 16.16 -24.26 -11.20
C ASN A 338 16.34 -25.78 -11.25
N LEU A 339 15.24 -26.49 -11.41
CA LEU A 339 15.19 -27.94 -11.51
C LEU A 339 15.57 -28.46 -12.92
N GLY A 340 15.87 -27.56 -13.86
CA GLY A 340 16.07 -27.88 -15.27
C GLY A 340 14.72 -28.16 -15.96
N LYS A 341 14.56 -29.32 -16.60
CA LYS A 341 13.30 -29.67 -17.30
C LYS A 341 12.05 -29.62 -16.41
N PRO A 342 12.09 -30.03 -15.12
CA PRO A 342 10.93 -29.86 -14.22
C PRO A 342 10.57 -28.41 -13.87
N GLY A 343 11.35 -27.41 -14.33
CA GLY A 343 11.02 -26.00 -14.16
C GLY A 343 11.72 -25.32 -12.99
N VAL A 344 11.09 -24.29 -12.41
CA VAL A 344 11.66 -23.48 -11.32
C VAL A 344 10.78 -23.58 -10.09
N LEU A 345 11.41 -23.76 -8.93
CA LEU A 345 10.77 -23.74 -7.62
C LEU A 345 11.21 -22.47 -6.88
N ASN A 346 10.23 -21.63 -6.52
CA ASN A 346 10.43 -20.44 -5.71
C ASN A 346 9.85 -20.66 -4.32
N ALA A 347 10.57 -20.29 -3.27
CA ALA A 347 10.09 -20.36 -1.89
C ALA A 347 10.41 -19.07 -1.16
N SER A 348 9.49 -18.60 -0.31
CA SER A 348 9.76 -17.55 0.65
C SER A 348 9.21 -17.91 2.02
N TYR A 349 9.92 -17.50 3.06
CA TYR A 349 9.51 -17.69 4.45
C TYR A 349 9.92 -16.48 5.28
N THR A 350 8.95 -15.93 6.02
CA THR A 350 9.19 -14.87 7.00
C THR A 350 8.76 -15.38 8.37
N GLN A 351 9.62 -15.16 9.36
CA GLN A 351 9.31 -15.36 10.77
C GLN A 351 9.71 -14.12 11.54
N ALA A 352 8.76 -13.46 12.21
CA ALA A 352 9.04 -12.27 12.99
C ALA A 352 8.13 -12.14 14.22
N LYS A 353 8.61 -11.36 15.18
CA LYS A 353 7.83 -10.80 16.27
C LYS A 353 7.53 -9.34 15.93
N TYR A 354 6.28 -8.96 16.12
CA TYR A 354 5.75 -7.62 15.96
C TYR A 354 5.09 -7.21 17.27
N GLU A 355 5.82 -6.49 18.12
CA GLU A 355 5.40 -6.17 19.48
C GLU A 355 5.27 -4.67 19.67
N PHE A 356 4.32 -4.22 20.47
CA PHE A 356 4.20 -2.82 20.87
C PHE A 356 4.33 -2.68 22.39
N GLU A 357 4.71 -1.48 22.83
CA GLU A 357 4.73 -1.07 24.22
C GLU A 357 4.15 0.35 24.35
N ASN A 358 3.10 0.48 25.16
CA ASN A 358 2.45 1.75 25.43
C ASN A 358 2.08 1.83 26.91
N GLN A 359 2.70 2.77 27.65
CA GLN A 359 2.44 3.07 29.07
C GLN A 359 2.43 1.81 29.98
N GLY A 360 3.35 0.86 29.72
CA GLY A 360 3.46 -0.38 30.50
C GLY A 360 2.55 -1.52 30.02
N ILE A 361 1.74 -1.31 28.99
CA ILE A 361 0.98 -2.36 28.31
C ILE A 361 1.79 -2.79 27.09
N SER A 362 2.01 -4.09 26.93
CA SER A 362 2.70 -4.66 25.78
C SER A 362 1.91 -5.82 25.19
N GLY A 363 2.05 -6.03 23.89
CA GLY A 363 1.37 -7.10 23.18
C GLY A 363 1.84 -7.23 21.73
N ASP A 364 1.27 -8.20 21.03
CA ASP A 364 1.47 -8.35 19.59
C ASP A 364 0.69 -7.27 18.83
N LEU A 365 1.26 -6.69 17.79
CA LEU A 365 0.54 -5.77 16.89
C LEU A 365 -0.61 -6.51 16.18
N ALA A 366 -1.80 -5.94 16.25
CA ALA A 366 -2.99 -6.51 15.62
C ALA A 366 -2.88 -6.52 14.08
N GLY A 367 -3.50 -7.51 13.45
CA GLY A 367 -3.59 -7.63 12.00
C GLY A 367 -2.32 -8.16 11.31
N ILE A 368 -1.25 -8.52 12.04
CA ILE A 368 0.03 -8.96 11.47
C ILE A 368 0.33 -10.40 11.87
N PRO A 369 0.45 -11.35 10.93
CA PRO A 369 0.84 -12.72 11.22
C PRO A 369 2.34 -12.84 11.55
N LYS A 370 2.68 -13.68 12.56
CA LYS A 370 4.09 -13.89 12.96
C LYS A 370 4.90 -14.66 11.94
N SER A 371 4.28 -15.45 11.08
CA SER A 371 4.98 -16.13 9.99
C SER A 371 4.12 -16.29 8.75
N ASN A 372 4.79 -16.23 7.61
CA ASN A 372 4.23 -16.49 6.30
C ASN A 372 5.17 -17.41 5.54
N PHE A 373 4.60 -18.32 4.77
CA PHE A 373 5.36 -19.18 3.86
C PHE A 373 4.67 -19.17 2.49
N SER A 374 5.45 -19.07 1.42
CA SER A 374 4.96 -19.32 0.07
C SER A 374 5.88 -20.26 -0.69
N LEU A 375 5.29 -21.08 -1.55
CA LEU A 375 5.96 -21.99 -2.44
C LEU A 375 5.29 -21.93 -3.81
N GLU A 376 6.06 -21.63 -4.83
CA GLU A 376 5.59 -21.56 -6.22
C GLU A 376 6.39 -22.53 -7.09
N TRP A 377 5.71 -23.34 -7.88
CA TRP A 377 6.34 -24.16 -8.91
C TRP A 377 5.90 -23.73 -10.30
N LEU A 378 6.88 -23.26 -11.06
CA LEU A 378 6.74 -22.83 -12.46
C LEU A 378 7.27 -23.92 -13.38
N TYR A 379 6.41 -24.47 -14.22
CA TYR A 379 6.77 -25.49 -15.20
C TYR A 379 6.35 -25.05 -16.59
N ALA A 380 7.28 -25.09 -17.54
CA ALA A 380 7.03 -24.77 -18.93
C ALA A 380 7.41 -25.96 -19.82
N TYR A 381 6.49 -26.41 -20.65
CA TYR A 381 6.73 -27.47 -21.65
C TYR A 381 6.07 -27.13 -22.97
N LYS A 382 6.87 -26.90 -24.00
CA LYS A 382 6.39 -26.44 -25.33
C LYS A 382 5.57 -25.15 -25.19
N ASN A 383 4.27 -25.24 -25.46
CA ASN A 383 3.33 -24.12 -25.43
C ASN A 383 2.49 -24.09 -24.14
N LEU A 384 2.77 -25.00 -23.21
CA LEU A 384 2.04 -25.12 -21.95
C LEU A 384 2.89 -24.59 -20.79
N ASP A 385 2.33 -23.63 -20.05
CA ASP A 385 2.85 -23.15 -18.80
C ASP A 385 1.92 -23.59 -17.66
N LEU A 386 2.49 -24.22 -16.63
CA LEU A 386 1.81 -24.59 -15.39
C LEU A 386 2.43 -23.78 -14.26
N ASN A 387 1.58 -23.15 -13.44
CA ASN A 387 1.96 -22.56 -12.17
C ASN A 387 1.12 -23.20 -11.05
N LEU A 388 1.81 -23.71 -10.04
CA LEU A 388 1.21 -24.15 -8.77
C LEU A 388 1.75 -23.27 -7.67
N ASP A 389 0.89 -22.66 -6.86
CA ASP A 389 1.29 -21.89 -5.69
C ASP A 389 0.59 -22.34 -4.42
N LEU A 390 1.35 -22.33 -3.32
CA LEU A 390 0.91 -22.55 -1.96
C LEU A 390 1.25 -21.34 -1.12
N LYS A 391 0.31 -20.86 -0.29
CA LYS A 391 0.52 -19.76 0.65
C LYS A 391 -0.03 -20.12 2.01
N TYR A 392 0.85 -20.25 2.98
CA TYR A 392 0.48 -20.39 4.39
C TYR A 392 0.61 -19.04 5.10
N VAL A 393 -0.42 -18.67 5.85
CA VAL A 393 -0.44 -17.49 6.72
C VAL A 393 -0.73 -17.96 8.13
N ASN A 394 0.13 -17.61 9.08
CA ASN A 394 -0.05 -17.96 10.48
C ASN A 394 -1.22 -17.20 11.10
N SER A 395 -1.70 -17.69 12.24
CA SER A 395 -2.69 -16.98 13.04
C SER A 395 -2.19 -15.59 13.46
N LEU A 396 -3.12 -14.65 13.63
CA LEU A 396 -2.85 -13.29 14.07
C LEU A 396 -3.91 -12.85 15.10
N PHE A 397 -3.66 -11.73 15.79
CA PHE A 397 -4.66 -11.10 16.64
C PHE A 397 -5.43 -10.02 15.86
N ALA A 398 -6.74 -9.94 16.10
CA ALA A 398 -7.60 -8.94 15.46
C ALA A 398 -7.62 -7.61 16.22
N ASP A 399 -7.14 -7.58 17.46
CA ASP A 399 -7.15 -6.42 18.34
C ASP A 399 -5.83 -6.29 19.12
N ASN A 400 -5.50 -5.07 19.53
CA ASN A 400 -4.28 -4.78 20.28
C ASN A 400 -4.34 -5.25 21.75
N ASN A 401 -5.50 -5.69 22.26
CA ASN A 401 -5.59 -6.34 23.56
C ASN A 401 -5.15 -7.81 23.47
N ASN A 402 -5.01 -8.33 22.25
CA ASN A 402 -4.67 -9.73 21.93
C ASN A 402 -5.69 -10.74 22.48
N GLU A 403 -6.96 -10.35 22.51
CA GLU A 403 -8.05 -11.22 23.00
C GLU A 403 -8.64 -12.08 21.89
N VAL A 404 -8.73 -11.54 20.66
CA VAL A 404 -9.36 -12.23 19.53
C VAL A 404 -8.31 -12.73 18.55
N LYS A 405 -8.19 -14.05 18.47
CA LYS A 405 -7.24 -14.73 17.58
C LYS A 405 -7.92 -15.21 16.30
N VAL A 406 -7.41 -14.78 15.16
CA VAL A 406 -7.81 -15.24 13.83
C VAL A 406 -7.00 -16.48 13.46
N PRO A 407 -7.64 -17.58 13.00
CA PRO A 407 -6.95 -18.83 12.67
C PRO A 407 -5.99 -18.67 11.48
N SER A 408 -4.96 -19.53 11.43
CA SER A 408 -4.08 -19.70 10.28
C SER A 408 -4.80 -20.39 9.12
N TYR A 409 -4.29 -20.20 7.89
CA TYR A 409 -4.84 -20.85 6.71
C TYR A 409 -3.75 -21.22 5.69
N LEU A 410 -4.09 -22.16 4.79
CA LEU A 410 -3.25 -22.59 3.68
C LEU A 410 -4.03 -22.48 2.37
N LEU A 411 -3.62 -21.60 1.49
CA LEU A 411 -4.18 -21.44 0.15
C LEU A 411 -3.35 -22.19 -0.89
N SER A 412 -4.05 -22.75 -1.87
CA SER A 412 -3.45 -23.41 -3.02
C SER A 412 -4.13 -22.93 -4.28
N ASN A 413 -3.33 -22.53 -5.27
CA ASN A 413 -3.85 -22.11 -6.57
C ASN A 413 -3.13 -22.86 -7.69
N ILE A 414 -3.82 -23.02 -8.82
CA ILE A 414 -3.26 -23.58 -10.03
C ILE A 414 -3.59 -22.68 -11.23
N ALA A 415 -2.62 -22.46 -12.10
CA ALA A 415 -2.83 -21.77 -13.37
C ALA A 415 -2.23 -22.59 -14.50
N LEU A 416 -3.02 -22.83 -15.53
CA LEU A 416 -2.61 -23.45 -16.79
C LEU A 416 -2.74 -22.44 -17.90
N LYS A 417 -1.69 -22.21 -18.68
CA LYS A 417 -1.70 -21.33 -19.86
C LYS A 417 -1.22 -22.10 -21.06
N ASN A 418 -1.90 -21.98 -22.19
CA ASN A 418 -1.50 -22.58 -23.45
C ASN A 418 -1.45 -21.51 -24.55
N LYS A 419 -0.35 -21.46 -25.28
CA LYS A 419 -0.15 -20.57 -26.41
C LYS A 419 -0.45 -21.29 -27.71
N VAL A 420 -1.47 -20.82 -28.44
CA VAL A 420 -1.90 -21.36 -29.71
C VAL A 420 -1.66 -20.33 -30.82
N ASN A 421 -0.90 -20.69 -31.86
CA ASN A 421 -0.67 -19.81 -33.00
C ASN A 421 -1.52 -20.28 -34.18
N PHE A 422 -2.37 -19.41 -34.70
CA PHE A 422 -3.24 -19.72 -35.84
C PHE A 422 -3.24 -18.57 -36.85
N LYS A 423 -2.77 -18.83 -38.07
CA LYS A 423 -2.79 -17.87 -39.20
C LYS A 423 -2.29 -16.46 -38.86
N GLY A 424 -1.18 -16.35 -38.14
CA GLY A 424 -0.58 -15.05 -37.78
C GLY A 424 -1.16 -14.37 -36.51
N VAL A 425 -2.20 -14.96 -35.93
CA VAL A 425 -2.75 -14.51 -34.61
C VAL A 425 -2.22 -15.44 -33.52
N SER A 426 -1.69 -14.89 -32.44
CA SER A 426 -1.31 -15.64 -31.25
C SER A 426 -2.41 -15.53 -30.21
N LEU A 427 -2.89 -16.68 -29.71
CA LEU A 427 -3.87 -16.79 -28.65
C LEU A 427 -3.20 -17.39 -27.40
N ASP A 428 -3.19 -16.65 -26.29
CA ASP A 428 -2.81 -17.19 -24.98
C ASP A 428 -4.12 -17.49 -24.23
N ILE A 429 -4.40 -18.76 -23.99
CA ILE A 429 -5.60 -19.21 -23.26
C ILE A 429 -5.14 -19.68 -21.88
N GLY A 430 -5.72 -19.12 -20.83
CA GLY A 430 -5.38 -19.47 -19.45
C GLY A 430 -6.61 -19.93 -18.65
N LEU A 431 -6.46 -21.01 -17.90
CA LEU A 431 -7.39 -21.45 -16.87
C LEU A 431 -6.71 -21.29 -15.52
N HIS A 432 -7.32 -20.50 -14.62
CA HIS A 432 -6.84 -20.33 -13.26
C HIS A 432 -7.89 -20.84 -12.28
N ILE A 433 -7.47 -21.64 -11.33
CA ILE A 433 -8.30 -22.09 -10.21
C ILE A 433 -7.67 -21.49 -8.95
N ARG A 434 -8.36 -20.54 -8.34
CA ARG A 434 -7.97 -19.97 -7.06
C ARG A 434 -8.64 -20.71 -5.92
N ASN A 435 -7.94 -20.82 -4.80
CA ASN A 435 -8.42 -21.54 -3.63
C ASN A 435 -8.87 -22.99 -3.98
N LEU A 436 -7.93 -23.78 -4.52
CA LEU A 436 -8.17 -25.12 -5.08
C LEU A 436 -8.89 -26.06 -4.12
N PHE A 437 -8.61 -25.97 -2.81
CA PHE A 437 -9.17 -26.85 -1.77
C PHE A 437 -10.36 -26.25 -1.04
N ASP A 438 -10.85 -25.07 -1.48
CA ASP A 438 -12.04 -24.43 -0.91
C ASP A 438 -11.87 -24.02 0.55
N GLU A 439 -10.65 -23.57 0.91
CA GLU A 439 -10.30 -23.12 2.25
C GLU A 439 -11.13 -21.89 2.65
N LYS A 440 -11.63 -21.89 3.89
CA LYS A 440 -12.37 -20.78 4.47
C LYS A 440 -11.40 -19.86 5.20
N TYR A 441 -11.14 -18.70 4.65
CA TYR A 441 -10.21 -17.71 5.21
C TYR A 441 -10.80 -16.28 5.10
N TYR A 442 -10.04 -15.30 5.56
CA TYR A 442 -10.43 -13.89 5.53
C TYR A 442 -9.44 -13.12 4.65
N ASP A 443 -9.97 -12.36 3.68
CA ASP A 443 -9.14 -11.49 2.82
C ASP A 443 -8.57 -10.33 3.61
N ASN A 444 -9.34 -9.82 4.56
CA ASN A 444 -8.94 -8.73 5.43
C ASN A 444 -9.43 -8.96 6.86
N ILE A 445 -8.67 -8.43 7.80
CA ILE A 445 -9.05 -8.30 9.20
C ILE A 445 -9.07 -6.81 9.53
N ARG A 446 -10.24 -6.30 9.90
CA ARG A 446 -10.39 -4.92 10.38
C ARG A 446 -9.83 -4.83 11.80
N ALA A 447 -8.52 -4.62 11.92
CA ALA A 447 -7.86 -4.54 13.22
C ALA A 447 -8.48 -3.42 14.07
N ASN A 448 -8.77 -3.73 15.35
CA ASN A 448 -9.37 -2.82 16.33
C ASN A 448 -10.76 -2.31 15.95
N ALA A 449 -11.53 -3.04 15.12
CA ALA A 449 -12.89 -2.66 14.78
C ALA A 449 -13.81 -2.73 16.00
N PHE A 450 -14.69 -1.73 16.15
CA PHE A 450 -15.67 -1.70 17.23
C PHE A 450 -16.71 -2.83 17.11
N GLY A 451 -17.12 -3.43 18.20
CA GLY A 451 -18.14 -4.48 18.25
C GLY A 451 -17.69 -5.81 17.65
N ASN A 452 -16.39 -6.13 17.70
CA ASN A 452 -15.80 -7.38 17.23
C ASN A 452 -16.06 -7.72 15.75
N ARG A 453 -16.32 -6.69 14.91
CA ARG A 453 -16.59 -6.83 13.47
C ARG A 453 -15.28 -6.89 12.67
N PHE A 454 -14.44 -7.82 13.06
CA PHE A 454 -13.09 -7.93 12.51
C PHE A 454 -13.03 -8.61 11.15
N TYR A 455 -14.02 -9.44 10.79
CA TYR A 455 -13.88 -10.43 9.74
C TYR A 455 -14.44 -9.95 8.40
N GLU A 456 -13.63 -10.03 7.36
CA GLU A 456 -14.05 -9.90 5.96
C GLU A 456 -13.77 -11.22 5.23
N PRO A 457 -14.82 -12.08 5.11
CA PRO A 457 -14.67 -13.40 4.51
C PRO A 457 -14.23 -13.32 3.05
N ALA A 458 -13.20 -14.08 2.72
CA ALA A 458 -12.72 -14.26 1.36
C ALA A 458 -13.63 -15.17 0.55
N SER A 459 -13.53 -15.02 -0.79
CA SER A 459 -14.21 -15.93 -1.72
C SER A 459 -13.68 -17.37 -1.58
N LEU A 460 -14.59 -18.31 -1.77
CA LEU A 460 -14.29 -19.74 -1.89
C LEU A 460 -13.59 -20.00 -3.25
N ARG A 461 -13.58 -21.26 -3.70
CA ARG A 461 -12.94 -21.63 -4.97
C ARG A 461 -13.49 -20.85 -6.16
N GLN A 462 -12.58 -20.31 -6.97
CA GLN A 462 -12.91 -19.54 -8.17
C GLN A 462 -12.27 -20.14 -9.41
N PHE A 463 -13.01 -20.16 -10.50
CA PHE A 463 -12.53 -20.54 -11.84
C PHE A 463 -12.47 -19.30 -12.72
N ILE A 464 -11.30 -19.03 -13.30
CA ILE A 464 -11.06 -17.85 -14.15
C ILE A 464 -10.54 -18.33 -15.50
N LEU A 465 -11.25 -17.99 -16.56
CA LEU A 465 -10.80 -18.16 -17.94
C LEU A 465 -10.21 -16.85 -18.45
N SER A 466 -9.00 -16.89 -18.98
CA SER A 466 -8.36 -15.74 -19.61
C SER A 466 -8.04 -16.04 -21.08
N ILE A 467 -8.31 -15.07 -21.95
CA ILE A 467 -7.97 -15.14 -23.38
C ILE A 467 -7.26 -13.85 -23.74
N LYS A 468 -6.02 -13.96 -24.22
CA LYS A 468 -5.25 -12.82 -24.73
C LYS A 468 -4.92 -13.04 -26.19
N THR A 469 -5.20 -12.04 -27.01
CA THR A 469 -4.88 -12.05 -28.46
C THR A 469 -3.72 -11.09 -28.73
N SER A 470 -2.81 -11.52 -29.61
CA SER A 470 -1.74 -10.66 -30.15
C SER A 470 -1.71 -10.82 -31.67
N PHE A 471 -1.64 -9.70 -32.39
CA PHE A 471 -1.66 -9.61 -33.84
C PHE A 471 -0.31 -9.22 -34.40
#